data_0c9503e9b3b58ca86afac8027686d9ff
#
_entry.id   0c9503e9b3b58ca86afac8027686d9ff
#
_cell.length_a   1.000
_cell.length_b   1.000
_cell.length_c   1.000
_cell.angle_alpha   90.00
_cell.angle_beta   90.00
_cell.angle_gamma   90.00
#
_symmetry.space_group_name_H-M   'P 1'
#
loop_
_entity.id
_entity.type
_entity.pdbx_description
1 polymer ?
#
loop_
_entity_poly.entity_id
_entity_poly.type
_entity_poly.pdbx_seq_one_letter_code
_entity_poly.pdbx_strand_id
1 'polypeptide(L)'
;QKWFLLQLVSKNTIITREGSPMSKFKAFLKRKDIEFSAKRYGIDALGAMAQGLFASLLVGTILSTIGTQFSIEALVTIGDFASAVKGCAMAIAIGFALKAPPLVLFSLATVGYAADKLGGAGGPLAVLLITIVAAEFGKAVSKETKLDILVTPVVTIGLGCVLSMLCAPYIGKAASVKATGRGLHIH
;
A
#
# COMPACT_ATOMS: atom_id res chain seq x y z
N GLN A 1 42.18 34.32 -15.80
CA GLN A 1 42.72 33.21 -15.01
C GLN A 1 41.83 32.84 -13.80
N LYS A 2 41.27 33.77 -13.04
CA LYS A 2 40.38 33.50 -11.88
C LYS A 2 39.09 32.80 -12.25
N TRP A 3 38.48 33.10 -13.40
CA TRP A 3 37.26 32.47 -13.87
C TRP A 3 37.42 30.98 -14.20
N PHE A 4 38.58 30.61 -14.77
CA PHE A 4 38.87 29.22 -15.11
C PHE A 4 39.09 28.36 -13.85
N LEU A 5 39.72 28.92 -12.82
CA LEU A 5 39.87 28.25 -11.52
C LEU A 5 38.54 28.07 -10.79
N LEU A 6 37.64 29.06 -10.86
CA LEU A 6 36.29 28.96 -10.28
C LEU A 6 35.44 27.87 -10.98
N GLN A 7 35.55 27.72 -12.30
CA GLN A 7 34.90 26.64 -13.03
C GLN A 7 35.47 25.25 -12.68
N LEU A 8 36.80 25.15 -12.51
CA LEU A 8 37.44 23.89 -12.10
C LEU A 8 37.07 23.51 -10.67
N VAL A 9 37.02 24.46 -9.73
CA VAL A 9 36.58 24.21 -8.36
C VAL A 9 35.07 23.82 -8.32
N SER A 10 34.23 24.50 -9.09
CA SER A 10 32.81 24.16 -9.21
C SER A 10 32.61 22.78 -9.81
N LYS A 11 33.36 22.42 -10.86
CA LYS A 11 33.29 21.07 -11.46
C LYS A 11 33.79 19.97 -10.51
N ASN A 12 34.90 20.23 -9.80
CA ASN A 12 35.42 19.28 -8.80
C ASN A 12 34.48 19.12 -7.59
N THR A 13 33.78 20.17 -7.16
CA THR A 13 32.81 20.11 -6.08
C THR A 13 31.55 19.33 -6.48
N ILE A 14 31.17 19.37 -7.75
CA ILE A 14 30.06 18.58 -8.31
C ILE A 14 30.46 17.10 -8.43
N ILE A 15 31.68 16.81 -8.90
CA ILE A 15 32.19 15.44 -9.09
C ILE A 15 32.38 14.73 -7.75
N THR A 16 32.80 15.40 -6.69
CA THR A 16 32.93 14.81 -5.35
C THR A 16 31.59 14.56 -4.66
N ARG A 17 30.52 15.24 -5.09
CA ARG A 17 29.16 14.99 -4.56
C ARG A 17 28.44 13.81 -5.21
N GLU A 18 28.76 13.43 -6.44
CA GLU A 18 28.14 12.30 -7.14
C GLU A 18 28.66 10.92 -6.71
N GLY A 19 29.79 10.84 -6.05
CA GLY A 19 30.42 9.60 -5.58
C GLY A 19 30.06 9.16 -4.17
N SER A 20 29.28 9.93 -3.40
CA SER A 20 28.94 9.56 -2.03
C SER A 20 27.91 8.42 -2.00
N PRO A 21 28.00 7.47 -1.03
CA PRO A 21 27.00 6.41 -0.85
C PRO A 21 25.57 6.95 -0.80
N MET A 22 25.38 8.13 -0.27
CA MET A 22 24.10 8.83 -0.15
C MET A 22 23.56 9.31 -1.52
N SER A 23 24.42 9.69 -2.48
CA SER A 23 23.98 10.08 -3.82
C SER A 23 23.54 8.87 -4.64
N LYS A 24 24.24 7.74 -4.51
CA LYS A 24 23.86 6.46 -5.13
C LYS A 24 22.53 5.95 -4.59
N PHE A 25 22.32 6.05 -3.29
CA PHE A 25 21.06 5.68 -2.65
C PHE A 25 19.88 6.54 -3.11
N LYS A 26 20.07 7.87 -3.18
CA LYS A 26 19.05 8.79 -3.73
C LYS A 26 18.74 8.51 -5.19
N ALA A 27 19.75 8.22 -6.01
CA ALA A 27 19.58 7.84 -7.41
C ALA A 27 18.82 6.51 -7.54
N PHE A 28 19.08 5.54 -6.66
CA PHE A 28 18.34 4.28 -6.59
C PHE A 28 16.86 4.51 -6.25
N LEU A 29 16.55 5.28 -5.19
CA LEU A 29 15.19 5.60 -4.79
C LEU A 29 14.42 6.31 -5.92
N LYS A 30 15.07 7.27 -6.59
CA LYS A 30 14.49 7.98 -7.74
C LYS A 30 14.20 7.04 -8.92
N ARG A 31 15.10 6.10 -9.22
CA ARG A 31 14.91 5.09 -10.27
C ARG A 31 13.72 4.17 -9.98
N LYS A 32 13.46 3.88 -8.71
CA LYS A 32 12.36 3.02 -8.23
C LYS A 32 11.07 3.79 -7.97
N ASP A 33 11.05 5.09 -8.19
CA ASP A 33 9.93 5.97 -7.86
C ASP A 33 9.48 5.84 -6.38
N ILE A 34 10.47 5.68 -5.49
CA ILE A 34 10.26 5.63 -4.05
C ILE A 34 10.49 7.05 -3.51
N GLU A 35 9.40 7.74 -3.20
CA GLU A 35 9.41 9.10 -2.66
C GLU A 35 8.75 9.11 -1.28
N PHE A 36 9.53 9.37 -0.24
CA PHE A 36 9.00 9.53 1.11
C PHE A 36 8.30 10.88 1.24
N SER A 37 7.03 10.93 0.88
CA SER A 37 6.20 12.13 0.92
C SER A 37 4.93 11.89 1.74
N ALA A 38 4.67 12.78 2.70
CA ALA A 38 3.43 12.75 3.48
C ALA A 38 2.18 12.90 2.59
N LYS A 39 2.29 13.66 1.49
CA LYS A 39 1.21 13.77 0.50
C LYS A 39 0.94 12.42 -0.16
N ARG A 40 1.98 11.72 -0.64
CA ARG A 40 1.86 10.45 -1.36
C ARG A 40 1.29 9.35 -0.48
N TYR A 41 1.79 9.21 0.74
CA TYR A 41 1.33 8.15 1.65
C TYR A 41 0.08 8.53 2.46
N GLY A 42 -0.11 9.82 2.78
CA GLY A 42 -1.26 10.29 3.53
C GLY A 42 -2.46 10.61 2.66
N ILE A 43 -2.28 11.35 1.56
CA ILE A 43 -3.39 11.82 0.73
C ILE A 43 -3.68 10.88 -0.41
N ASP A 44 -2.66 10.57 -1.24
CA ASP A 44 -2.87 9.82 -2.47
C ASP A 44 -3.19 8.35 -2.16
N ALA A 45 -2.44 7.71 -1.25
CA ALA A 45 -2.68 6.33 -0.84
C ALA A 45 -4.02 6.16 -0.09
N LEU A 46 -4.36 7.09 0.80
CA LEU A 46 -5.63 7.06 1.53
C LEU A 46 -6.82 7.27 0.60
N GLY A 47 -6.72 8.22 -0.34
CA GLY A 47 -7.73 8.44 -1.37
C GLY A 47 -7.95 7.23 -2.27
N ALA A 48 -6.86 6.59 -2.70
CA ALA A 48 -6.92 5.36 -3.48
C ALA A 48 -7.52 4.18 -2.69
N MET A 49 -7.15 4.04 -1.41
CA MET A 49 -7.76 3.06 -0.52
C MET A 49 -9.28 3.22 -0.44
N ALA A 50 -9.76 4.48 -0.30
CA ALA A 50 -11.19 4.76 -0.27
C ALA A 50 -11.89 4.36 -1.58
N GLN A 51 -11.26 4.60 -2.74
CA GLN A 51 -11.79 4.16 -4.04
C GLN A 51 -11.90 2.63 -4.11
N GLY A 52 -10.88 1.90 -3.67
CA GLY A 52 -10.89 0.44 -3.60
C GLY A 52 -11.98 -0.09 -2.66
N LEU A 53 -12.16 0.56 -1.51
CA LEU A 53 -13.22 0.22 -0.55
C LEU A 53 -14.62 0.46 -1.12
N PHE A 54 -14.84 1.59 -1.79
CA PHE A 54 -16.12 1.90 -2.42
C PHE A 54 -16.45 0.94 -3.56
N ALA A 55 -15.48 0.64 -4.42
CA ALA A 55 -15.67 -0.26 -5.55
C ALA A 55 -16.00 -1.71 -5.14
N SER A 56 -15.64 -2.11 -3.92
CA SER A 56 -15.88 -3.47 -3.41
C SER A 56 -16.94 -3.50 -2.33
N LEU A 57 -16.66 -2.96 -1.15
CA LEU A 57 -17.54 -3.06 0.01
C LEU A 57 -18.86 -2.31 -0.19
N LEU A 58 -18.81 -1.04 -0.65
CA LEU A 58 -20.02 -0.24 -0.82
C LEU A 58 -20.93 -0.84 -1.89
N VAL A 59 -20.37 -1.17 -3.06
CA VAL A 59 -21.14 -1.80 -4.14
C VAL A 59 -21.66 -3.18 -3.71
N GLY A 60 -20.83 -3.97 -3.03
CA GLY A 60 -21.23 -5.27 -2.47
C GLY A 60 -22.40 -5.15 -1.51
N THR A 61 -22.35 -4.20 -0.59
CA THR A 61 -23.43 -3.96 0.39
C THR A 61 -24.73 -3.52 -0.31
N ILE A 62 -24.65 -2.65 -1.31
CA ILE A 62 -25.83 -2.22 -2.10
C ILE A 62 -26.47 -3.42 -2.79
N LEU A 63 -25.67 -4.25 -3.47
CA LEU A 63 -26.19 -5.44 -4.17
C LEU A 63 -26.81 -6.44 -3.20
N SER A 64 -26.16 -6.75 -2.07
CA SER A 64 -26.71 -7.63 -1.05
C SER A 64 -28.01 -7.08 -0.46
N THR A 65 -28.10 -5.78 -0.22
CA THR A 65 -29.30 -5.13 0.32
C THR A 65 -30.46 -5.21 -0.66
N ILE A 66 -30.23 -4.91 -1.94
CA ILE A 66 -31.24 -5.05 -3.01
C ILE A 66 -31.67 -6.52 -3.12
N GLY A 67 -30.71 -7.44 -3.14
CA GLY A 67 -30.99 -8.87 -3.20
C GLY A 67 -31.87 -9.36 -2.06
N THR A 68 -31.59 -8.90 -0.84
CA THR A 68 -32.38 -9.23 0.35
C THR A 68 -33.78 -8.65 0.28
N GLN A 69 -33.94 -7.39 -0.13
CA GLN A 69 -35.24 -6.72 -0.21
C GLN A 69 -36.17 -7.33 -1.26
N PHE A 70 -35.61 -7.77 -2.39
CA PHE A 70 -36.37 -8.37 -3.49
C PHE A 70 -36.32 -9.90 -3.49
N SER A 71 -35.73 -10.53 -2.47
CA SER A 71 -35.54 -11.98 -2.37
C SER A 71 -34.84 -12.61 -3.58
N ILE A 72 -33.83 -11.90 -4.11
CA ILE A 72 -32.99 -12.34 -5.23
C ILE A 72 -31.65 -12.85 -4.69
N GLU A 73 -31.53 -14.14 -4.41
CA GLU A 73 -30.34 -14.77 -3.83
C GLU A 73 -29.06 -14.53 -4.67
N ALA A 74 -29.18 -14.48 -6.00
CA ALA A 74 -28.06 -14.23 -6.88
C ALA A 74 -27.41 -12.86 -6.60
N LEU A 75 -28.19 -11.81 -6.32
CA LEU A 75 -27.66 -10.49 -5.98
C LEU A 75 -26.99 -10.47 -4.60
N VAL A 76 -27.53 -11.22 -3.64
CA VAL A 76 -26.89 -11.37 -2.32
C VAL A 76 -25.53 -12.02 -2.48
N THR A 77 -25.46 -13.14 -3.21
CA THR A 77 -24.21 -13.87 -3.46
C THR A 77 -23.16 -13.01 -4.17
N ILE A 78 -23.56 -12.24 -5.19
CA ILE A 78 -22.66 -11.30 -5.91
C ILE A 78 -22.15 -10.22 -4.95
N GLY A 79 -23.02 -9.68 -4.11
CA GLY A 79 -22.66 -8.67 -3.11
C GLY A 79 -21.65 -9.20 -2.08
N ASP A 80 -21.81 -10.45 -1.65
CA ASP A 80 -20.91 -11.12 -0.73
C ASP A 80 -19.52 -11.34 -1.36
N PHE A 81 -19.45 -11.75 -2.63
CA PHE A 81 -18.18 -11.86 -3.35
C PHE A 81 -17.47 -10.52 -3.45
N ALA A 82 -18.18 -9.45 -3.79
CA ALA A 82 -17.60 -8.11 -3.85
C ALA A 82 -17.07 -7.65 -2.49
N SER A 83 -17.81 -7.89 -1.43
CA SER A 83 -17.42 -7.52 -0.06
C SER A 83 -16.25 -8.36 0.47
N ALA A 84 -16.16 -9.62 0.08
CA ALA A 84 -15.09 -10.53 0.51
C ALA A 84 -13.70 -10.09 0.03
N VAL A 85 -13.61 -9.45 -1.12
CA VAL A 85 -12.35 -9.01 -1.73
C VAL A 85 -11.98 -7.55 -1.44
N LYS A 86 -12.69 -6.89 -0.50
CA LYS A 86 -12.44 -5.48 -0.17
C LYS A 86 -10.98 -5.17 0.19
N GLY A 87 -10.31 -6.06 0.94
CA GLY A 87 -8.91 -5.92 1.29
C GLY A 87 -7.99 -5.95 0.07
N CYS A 88 -8.27 -6.86 -0.88
CA CYS A 88 -7.54 -6.94 -2.15
C CYS A 88 -7.72 -5.66 -2.97
N ALA A 89 -8.97 -5.19 -3.10
CA ALA A 89 -9.30 -3.98 -3.88
C ALA A 89 -8.61 -2.74 -3.30
N MET A 90 -8.63 -2.55 -1.98
CA MET A 90 -7.92 -1.47 -1.31
C MET A 90 -6.41 -1.53 -1.58
N ALA A 91 -5.78 -2.70 -1.42
CA ALA A 91 -4.34 -2.86 -1.60
C ALA A 91 -3.90 -2.62 -3.05
N ILE A 92 -4.66 -3.11 -4.02
CA ILE A 92 -4.40 -2.85 -5.45
C ILE A 92 -4.51 -1.35 -5.74
N ALA A 93 -5.55 -0.67 -5.24
CA ALA A 93 -5.75 0.76 -5.43
C ALA A 93 -4.59 1.57 -4.83
N ILE A 94 -4.14 1.25 -3.61
CA ILE A 94 -2.97 1.87 -2.97
C ILE A 94 -1.72 1.64 -3.82
N GLY A 95 -1.46 0.40 -4.24
CA GLY A 95 -0.30 0.07 -5.08
C GLY A 95 -0.30 0.82 -6.40
N PHE A 96 -1.47 1.00 -7.02
CA PHE A 96 -1.64 1.80 -8.23
C PHE A 96 -1.29 3.28 -7.99
N ALA A 97 -1.79 3.88 -6.91
CA ALA A 97 -1.48 5.26 -6.54
C ALA A 97 0.02 5.46 -6.24
N LEU A 98 0.69 4.44 -5.68
CA LEU A 98 2.12 4.42 -5.44
C LEU A 98 2.95 4.08 -6.68
N LYS A 99 2.32 3.92 -7.85
CA LYS A 99 2.96 3.54 -9.13
C LYS A 99 3.76 2.24 -9.02
N ALA A 100 3.21 1.26 -8.32
CA ALA A 100 3.83 -0.05 -8.22
C ALA A 100 3.88 -0.77 -9.58
N PRO A 101 5.00 -1.45 -9.92
CA PRO A 101 5.08 -2.28 -11.12
C PRO A 101 4.01 -3.39 -11.11
N PRO A 102 3.59 -3.91 -12.28
CA PRO A 102 2.49 -4.87 -12.36
C PRO A 102 2.65 -6.11 -11.47
N LEU A 103 3.85 -6.69 -11.39
CA LEU A 103 4.11 -7.84 -10.53
C LEU A 103 3.92 -7.53 -9.04
N VAL A 104 4.38 -6.36 -8.59
CA VAL A 104 4.14 -5.89 -7.23
C VAL A 104 2.66 -5.65 -7.01
N LEU A 105 1.99 -4.97 -7.95
CA LEU A 105 0.57 -4.62 -7.86
C LEU A 105 -0.30 -5.86 -7.67
N PHE A 106 -0.07 -6.92 -8.46
CA PHE A 106 -0.84 -8.16 -8.34
C PHE A 106 -0.54 -8.89 -7.03
N SER A 107 0.72 -8.86 -6.57
CA SER A 107 1.11 -9.46 -5.30
C SER A 107 0.48 -8.78 -4.08
N LEU A 108 0.20 -7.48 -4.17
CA LEU A 108 -0.46 -6.71 -3.11
C LEU A 108 -1.89 -7.17 -2.84
N ALA A 109 -2.56 -7.84 -3.79
CA ALA A 109 -3.88 -8.42 -3.56
C ALA A 109 -3.87 -9.41 -2.37
N THR A 110 -2.88 -10.31 -2.34
CA THR A 110 -2.70 -11.27 -1.23
C THR A 110 -2.38 -10.56 0.08
N VAL A 111 -1.51 -9.55 0.04
CA VAL A 111 -1.15 -8.75 1.22
C VAL A 111 -2.38 -8.03 1.79
N GLY A 112 -3.18 -7.41 0.94
CA GLY A 112 -4.40 -6.72 1.34
C GLY A 112 -5.45 -7.65 1.94
N TYR A 113 -5.61 -8.84 1.38
CA TYR A 113 -6.49 -9.86 1.95
C TYR A 113 -6.04 -10.26 3.35
N ALA A 114 -4.76 -10.58 3.53
CA ALA A 114 -4.21 -10.97 4.82
C ALA A 114 -4.34 -9.85 5.87
N ALA A 115 -3.99 -8.61 5.50
CA ALA A 115 -4.06 -7.45 6.39
C ALA A 115 -5.51 -7.14 6.82
N ASP A 116 -6.49 -7.22 5.91
CA ASP A 116 -7.90 -6.99 6.22
C ASP A 116 -8.45 -8.07 7.16
N LYS A 117 -8.17 -9.35 6.85
CA LYS A 117 -8.63 -10.48 7.67
C LYS A 117 -8.06 -10.47 9.08
N LEU A 118 -6.76 -10.21 9.22
CA LEU A 118 -6.07 -10.19 10.51
C LEU A 118 -6.30 -8.89 11.30
N GLY A 119 -6.59 -7.79 10.62
CA GLY A 119 -6.87 -6.49 11.21
C GLY A 119 -8.28 -6.37 11.80
N GLY A 120 -9.20 -7.25 11.47
CA GLY A 120 -10.58 -7.23 11.98
C GLY A 120 -11.23 -5.85 11.83
N ALA A 121 -11.69 -5.25 12.93
CA ALA A 121 -12.31 -3.92 12.92
C ALA A 121 -11.38 -2.80 12.41
N GLY A 122 -10.07 -2.95 12.56
CA GLY A 122 -9.06 -2.04 12.03
C GLY A 122 -8.50 -2.47 10.67
N GLY A 123 -9.15 -3.42 9.99
CA GLY A 123 -8.71 -3.98 8.70
C GLY A 123 -8.29 -2.95 7.66
N PRO A 124 -9.11 -1.93 7.34
CA PRO A 124 -8.73 -0.90 6.38
C PRO A 124 -7.45 -0.14 6.75
N LEU A 125 -7.24 0.17 8.02
CA LEU A 125 -6.02 0.85 8.48
C LEU A 125 -4.81 -0.09 8.40
N ALA A 126 -4.99 -1.36 8.74
CA ALA A 126 -3.95 -2.38 8.58
C ALA A 126 -3.56 -2.55 7.10
N VAL A 127 -4.55 -2.63 6.20
CA VAL A 127 -4.31 -2.67 4.75
C VAL A 127 -3.52 -1.45 4.30
N LEU A 128 -3.89 -0.24 4.71
CA LEU A 128 -3.18 0.98 4.31
C LEU A 128 -1.69 0.91 4.68
N LEU A 129 -1.38 0.70 5.95
CA LEU A 129 -0.02 0.75 6.45
C LEU A 129 0.86 -0.37 5.89
N ILE A 130 0.35 -1.59 5.91
CA ILE A 130 1.09 -2.78 5.47
C ILE A 130 1.29 -2.76 3.95
N THR A 131 0.28 -2.36 3.19
CA THR A 131 0.40 -2.28 1.73
C THR A 131 1.41 -1.22 1.29
N ILE A 132 1.47 -0.05 1.94
CA ILE A 132 2.48 0.97 1.64
C ILE A 132 3.88 0.37 1.81
N VAL A 133 4.16 -0.27 2.94
CA VAL A 133 5.47 -0.89 3.20
C VAL A 133 5.76 -1.99 2.18
N ALA A 134 4.83 -2.92 1.95
CA ALA A 134 5.00 -4.02 1.01
C ALA A 134 5.21 -3.52 -0.43
N ALA A 135 4.50 -2.47 -0.85
CA ALA A 135 4.64 -1.87 -2.17
C ALA A 135 6.03 -1.24 -2.37
N GLU A 136 6.51 -0.48 -1.39
CA GLU A 136 7.82 0.17 -1.50
C GLU A 136 8.98 -0.85 -1.51
N PHE A 137 8.91 -1.90 -0.68
CA PHE A 137 9.87 -2.99 -0.73
C PHE A 137 9.77 -3.79 -2.04
N GLY A 138 8.56 -4.08 -2.51
CA GLY A 138 8.35 -4.74 -3.80
C GLY A 138 8.95 -3.94 -4.96
N LYS A 139 8.76 -2.62 -4.99
CA LYS A 139 9.38 -1.71 -5.97
C LYS A 139 10.91 -1.73 -5.89
N ALA A 140 11.47 -1.75 -4.68
CA ALA A 140 12.91 -1.78 -4.49
C ALA A 140 13.54 -3.05 -5.09
N VAL A 141 12.89 -4.21 -4.96
CA VAL A 141 13.37 -5.51 -5.46
C VAL A 141 13.05 -5.72 -6.93
N SER A 142 11.95 -5.18 -7.44
CA SER A 142 11.50 -5.34 -8.82
C SER A 142 12.57 -4.91 -9.82
N LYS A 143 12.77 -5.74 -10.86
CA LYS A 143 13.74 -5.54 -11.96
C LYS A 143 15.21 -5.51 -11.52
N GLU A 144 15.56 -6.03 -10.35
CA GLU A 144 16.95 -6.14 -9.91
C GLU A 144 17.56 -7.54 -10.24
N THR A 145 16.74 -8.53 -10.50
CA THR A 145 17.19 -9.90 -10.77
C THR A 145 16.71 -10.40 -12.13
N LYS A 146 17.42 -11.37 -12.71
CA LYS A 146 17.02 -12.04 -13.96
C LYS A 146 15.73 -12.86 -13.80
N LEU A 147 15.40 -13.26 -12.57
CA LEU A 147 14.19 -14.02 -12.20
C LEU A 147 13.15 -13.12 -11.50
N ASP A 148 13.02 -11.87 -11.95
CA ASP A 148 12.13 -10.86 -11.36
C ASP A 148 10.69 -11.36 -11.22
N ILE A 149 10.21 -12.12 -12.20
CA ILE A 149 8.84 -12.66 -12.21
C ILE A 149 8.53 -13.57 -11.00
N LEU A 150 9.55 -14.18 -10.39
CA LEU A 150 9.40 -15.03 -9.21
C LEU A 150 9.80 -14.30 -7.93
N VAL A 151 10.94 -13.60 -7.97
CA VAL A 151 11.52 -12.95 -6.78
C VAL A 151 10.65 -11.81 -6.29
N THR A 152 10.16 -10.96 -7.17
CA THR A 152 9.33 -9.80 -6.80
C THR A 152 8.02 -10.20 -6.11
N PRO A 153 7.19 -11.14 -6.62
CA PRO A 153 6.01 -11.60 -5.90
C PRO A 153 6.33 -12.27 -4.57
N VAL A 154 7.34 -13.14 -4.51
CA VAL A 154 7.72 -13.85 -3.28
C VAL A 154 8.13 -12.86 -2.19
N VAL A 155 8.95 -11.86 -2.50
CA VAL A 155 9.36 -10.84 -1.54
C VAL A 155 8.17 -9.97 -1.10
N THR A 156 7.34 -9.52 -2.04
CA THR A 156 6.20 -8.64 -1.75
C THR A 156 5.16 -9.37 -0.88
N ILE A 157 4.77 -10.58 -1.25
CA ILE A 157 3.80 -11.39 -0.50
C ILE A 157 4.40 -11.82 0.84
N GLY A 158 5.62 -12.34 0.84
CA GLY A 158 6.28 -12.82 2.04
C GLY A 158 6.41 -11.72 3.09
N LEU A 159 6.98 -10.57 2.72
CA LEU A 159 7.12 -9.44 3.62
C LEU A 159 5.74 -8.91 4.07
N GLY A 160 4.83 -8.70 3.14
CA GLY A 160 3.51 -8.16 3.42
C GLY A 160 2.68 -9.07 4.33
N CYS A 161 2.68 -10.38 4.11
CA CYS A 161 1.96 -11.34 4.96
C CYS A 161 2.60 -11.48 6.35
N VAL A 162 3.93 -11.48 6.44
CA VAL A 162 4.62 -11.47 7.74
C VAL A 162 4.28 -10.22 8.53
N LEU A 163 4.33 -9.04 7.90
CA LEU A 163 3.89 -7.79 8.53
C LEU A 163 2.41 -7.84 8.94
N SER A 164 1.55 -8.45 8.13
CA SER A 164 0.13 -8.63 8.47
C SER A 164 -0.04 -9.49 9.72
N MET A 165 0.68 -10.59 9.82
CA MET A 165 0.62 -11.47 10.99
C MET A 165 1.14 -10.79 12.28
N LEU A 166 2.18 -9.96 12.16
CA LEU A 166 2.80 -9.30 13.29
C LEU A 166 2.05 -8.02 13.71
N CYS A 167 1.63 -7.18 12.75
CA CYS A 167 1.15 -5.83 13.02
C CYS A 167 -0.38 -5.70 12.94
N ALA A 168 -1.07 -6.41 12.03
CA ALA A 168 -2.49 -6.21 11.81
C ALA A 168 -3.36 -6.46 13.06
N PRO A 169 -3.14 -7.49 13.90
CA PRO A 169 -3.92 -7.69 15.12
C PRO A 169 -3.77 -6.55 16.14
N TYR A 170 -2.58 -5.95 16.22
CA TYR A 170 -2.34 -4.82 17.12
C TYR A 170 -3.03 -3.54 16.62
N ILE A 171 -3.00 -3.31 15.31
CA ILE A 171 -3.71 -2.20 14.67
C ILE A 171 -5.22 -2.36 14.88
N GLY A 172 -5.75 -3.58 14.73
CA GLY A 172 -7.15 -3.91 14.99
C GLY A 172 -7.57 -3.61 16.43
N LYS A 173 -6.77 -4.04 17.40
CA LYS A 173 -7.01 -3.76 18.82
C LYS A 173 -6.97 -2.26 19.14
N ALA A 174 -5.99 -1.53 18.60
CA ALA A 174 -5.89 -0.08 18.79
C ALA A 174 -7.09 0.67 18.19
N ALA A 175 -7.62 0.22 17.05
CA ALA A 175 -8.80 0.79 16.44
C ALA A 175 -10.07 0.52 17.28
N SER A 176 -10.25 -0.67 17.85
CA SER A 176 -11.40 -1.03 18.66
C SER A 176 -11.42 -0.29 20.00
N VAL A 177 -10.26 -0.11 20.67
CA VAL A 177 -10.16 0.65 21.94
C VAL A 177 -10.59 2.10 21.74
N LYS A 178 -10.21 2.75 20.62
CA LYS A 178 -10.68 4.12 20.31
C LYS A 178 -12.18 4.20 20.07
N ALA A 179 -12.78 3.18 19.49
CA ALA A 179 -14.23 3.14 19.28
C ALA A 179 -15.00 3.01 20.60
N THR A 180 -14.52 2.16 21.52
CA THR A 180 -15.13 1.94 22.84
C THR A 180 -14.96 3.17 23.75
N GLY A 181 -13.81 3.85 23.72
CA GLY A 181 -13.54 5.04 24.52
C GLY A 181 -14.38 6.28 24.14
N ARG A 182 -14.94 6.34 22.93
CA ARG A 182 -15.90 7.40 22.55
C ARG A 182 -17.33 7.16 23.01
N GLY A 183 -17.67 5.93 23.35
CA GLY A 183 -19.01 5.57 23.84
C GLY A 183 -19.27 5.89 25.32
N LEU A 184 -18.25 6.32 26.09
CA LEU A 184 -18.37 6.48 27.55
C LEU A 184 -18.61 7.94 28.02
N HIS A 185 -18.93 8.86 27.10
CA HIS A 185 -19.19 10.27 27.43
C HIS A 185 -20.58 10.77 27.00
N ILE A 186 -21.60 9.91 27.10
CA ILE A 186 -22.99 10.38 26.98
C ILE A 186 -23.77 9.76 28.14
N HIS A 187 -23.65 10.39 29.30
CA HIS A 187 -24.68 10.45 30.33
C HIS A 187 -24.61 11.81 31.01
#